data_da1797a018ce7dd05f1acc2968fe1411
#
_entry.id   da1797a018ce7dd05f1acc2968fe1411
#
_cell.length_a   1.000
_cell.length_b   1.000
_cell.length_c   1.000
_cell.angle_alpha   90.00
_cell.angle_beta   90.00
_cell.angle_gamma   90.00
#
_symmetry.space_group_name_H-M   'P 1'
#
loop_
_entity.id
_entity.type
_entity.pdbx_description
1 polymer ?
#
loop_
_entity_poly.entity_id
_entity_poly.type
_entity_poly.pdbx_seq_one_letter_code
_entity_poly.pdbx_strand_id
1 'polypeptide(L)'
;MKLTEWTMEEQEQLIHFMTTNTWPYHGNAHPARELIEKTIEEGGYQSDEVKTFWVENEDNKQVGIVKIYDLQDEIPLFDLRIADEARGRGYGPRALKMVAEYVFQLPEAKIRLEGHTRQDNFAMRKTFERAGFVKEAQLRQAWFSPKEESYYDAVTYGMTREDFLKGTATPVKWDDDSHPEVSKKEDYSFSEELHTERLIIKAPKVEDAEALWKAIISSHDALKEWMPWAQTKQTLEQTTTNLRQAVADFITRKDLRLHLFLKETGELVGSSGLHRIDWKVRKFEIGYWIDSKFEGKGLMTEAVERITKFAFEELQANRVEIRCDSENVRSRSVAERLAYTLEGTLHHDSLSADGKKLRDTCIYAKTRG
;
A
#
# COMPACT_ATOMS: atom_id res chain seq x y z
N MET A 1 16.86 -19.75 -27.71
CA MET A 1 15.64 -19.37 -27.00
C MET A 1 15.67 -17.88 -26.73
N LYS A 2 14.56 -17.17 -26.87
CA LYS A 2 14.43 -15.73 -26.63
C LYS A 2 13.02 -15.39 -26.11
N LEU A 3 12.88 -14.21 -25.52
CA LEU A 3 11.59 -13.59 -25.24
C LEU A 3 11.31 -12.57 -26.33
N THR A 4 10.12 -12.65 -26.95
CA THR A 4 9.65 -11.70 -27.97
C THR A 4 8.39 -11.04 -27.43
N GLU A 5 8.37 -9.72 -27.35
CA GLU A 5 7.21 -8.99 -26.80
C GLU A 5 5.98 -9.27 -27.66
N TRP A 6 4.89 -9.65 -27.00
CA TRP A 6 3.60 -9.87 -27.64
C TRP A 6 2.96 -8.53 -28.02
N THR A 7 2.31 -8.51 -29.17
CA THR A 7 1.59 -7.33 -29.65
C THR A 7 0.14 -7.67 -29.98
N MET A 8 -0.72 -6.64 -30.03
CA MET A 8 -2.14 -6.80 -30.37
C MET A 8 -2.37 -7.45 -31.75
N GLU A 9 -1.41 -7.33 -32.67
CA GLU A 9 -1.48 -7.99 -34.00
C GLU A 9 -1.46 -9.51 -33.90
N GLU A 10 -0.98 -10.06 -32.78
CA GLU A 10 -0.85 -11.49 -32.51
C GLU A 10 -2.03 -12.02 -31.63
N GLN A 11 -3.10 -11.25 -31.50
CA GLN A 11 -4.26 -11.61 -30.67
C GLN A 11 -4.79 -13.01 -30.95
N GLU A 12 -5.00 -13.35 -32.19
CA GLU A 12 -5.51 -14.68 -32.58
C GLU A 12 -4.54 -15.82 -32.21
N GLN A 13 -3.24 -15.57 -32.29
CA GLN A 13 -2.21 -16.55 -31.90
C GLN A 13 -2.25 -16.78 -30.39
N LEU A 14 -2.41 -15.70 -29.60
CA LEU A 14 -2.56 -15.79 -28.15
C LEU A 14 -3.81 -16.57 -27.77
N ILE A 15 -4.95 -16.23 -28.36
CA ILE A 15 -6.22 -16.93 -28.12
C ILE A 15 -6.07 -18.43 -28.44
N HIS A 16 -5.53 -18.75 -29.60
CA HIS A 16 -5.27 -20.14 -30.00
C HIS A 16 -4.36 -20.84 -28.96
N PHE A 17 -3.24 -20.24 -28.60
CA PHE A 17 -2.30 -20.79 -27.62
C PHE A 17 -2.96 -21.06 -26.28
N MET A 18 -3.77 -20.12 -25.77
CA MET A 18 -4.42 -20.22 -24.49
C MET A 18 -5.54 -21.25 -24.44
N THR A 19 -6.27 -21.43 -25.56
CA THR A 19 -7.43 -22.33 -25.65
C THR A 19 -7.08 -23.76 -26.05
N THR A 20 -5.94 -23.99 -26.74
CA THR A 20 -5.55 -25.33 -27.19
C THR A 20 -4.64 -26.09 -26.23
N ASN A 21 -4.09 -25.42 -25.22
CA ASN A 21 -3.27 -26.03 -24.17
C ASN A 21 -4.05 -26.16 -22.86
N THR A 22 -3.53 -26.93 -21.91
CA THR A 22 -4.13 -27.14 -20.60
C THR A 22 -3.36 -26.43 -19.49
N TRP A 23 -4.07 -25.83 -18.53
CA TRP A 23 -3.49 -25.03 -17.43
C TRP A 23 -3.94 -25.53 -16.06
N PRO A 24 -3.54 -26.76 -15.66
CA PRO A 24 -4.15 -27.48 -14.52
C PRO A 24 -3.97 -26.80 -13.17
N TYR A 25 -3.01 -25.89 -13.03
CA TYR A 25 -2.73 -25.17 -11.80
C TYR A 25 -3.14 -23.70 -11.83
N HIS A 26 -3.89 -23.28 -12.84
CA HIS A 26 -4.47 -21.94 -12.93
C HIS A 26 -5.96 -21.98 -12.58
N GLY A 27 -6.52 -20.84 -12.22
CA GLY A 27 -7.94 -20.74 -11.84
C GLY A 27 -8.92 -21.23 -12.91
N ASN A 28 -8.54 -21.15 -14.19
CA ASN A 28 -9.23 -21.79 -15.31
C ASN A 28 -8.25 -22.65 -16.10
N ALA A 29 -8.47 -23.97 -16.03
CA ALA A 29 -7.61 -24.93 -16.72
C ALA A 29 -7.81 -24.94 -18.25
N HIS A 30 -8.97 -24.51 -18.73
CA HIS A 30 -9.36 -24.46 -20.14
C HIS A 30 -10.13 -23.16 -20.40
N PRO A 31 -9.44 -22.02 -20.51
CA PRO A 31 -10.10 -20.74 -20.69
C PRO A 31 -10.86 -20.71 -22.03
N ALA A 32 -12.10 -20.24 -22.01
CA ALA A 32 -12.88 -20.02 -23.22
C ALA A 32 -12.33 -18.82 -23.99
N ARG A 33 -12.57 -18.80 -25.31
CA ARG A 33 -12.14 -17.73 -26.20
C ARG A 33 -12.61 -16.35 -25.70
N GLU A 34 -13.85 -16.24 -25.35
CA GLU A 34 -14.49 -14.99 -24.92
C GLU A 34 -13.81 -14.40 -23.65
N LEU A 35 -13.33 -15.27 -22.77
CA LEU A 35 -12.62 -14.85 -21.58
C LEU A 35 -11.25 -14.23 -21.94
N ILE A 36 -10.55 -14.83 -22.90
CA ILE A 36 -9.25 -14.30 -23.34
C ILE A 36 -9.42 -12.98 -24.09
N GLU A 37 -10.41 -12.90 -25.00
CA GLU A 37 -10.74 -11.66 -25.71
C GLU A 37 -11.06 -10.53 -24.74
N LYS A 38 -11.92 -10.77 -23.77
CA LYS A 38 -12.24 -9.79 -22.72
C LYS A 38 -11.01 -9.37 -21.94
N THR A 39 -10.13 -10.32 -21.57
CA THR A 39 -8.89 -9.99 -20.83
C THR A 39 -7.95 -9.15 -21.67
N ILE A 40 -7.87 -9.36 -22.99
CA ILE A 40 -7.09 -8.54 -23.92
C ILE A 40 -7.67 -7.12 -23.97
N GLU A 41 -8.98 -6.98 -24.15
CA GLU A 41 -9.69 -5.70 -24.21
C GLU A 41 -9.49 -4.87 -22.92
N GLU A 42 -9.47 -5.54 -21.77
CA GLU A 42 -9.23 -4.93 -20.45
C GLU A 42 -7.73 -4.61 -20.18
N GLY A 43 -6.84 -4.82 -21.14
CA GLY A 43 -5.40 -4.55 -20.98
C GLY A 43 -4.65 -5.58 -20.14
N GLY A 44 -5.25 -6.74 -19.86
CA GLY A 44 -4.68 -7.78 -19.00
C GLY A 44 -3.50 -8.54 -19.60
N TYR A 45 -3.16 -8.28 -20.86
CA TYR A 45 -1.95 -8.81 -21.53
C TYR A 45 -0.96 -7.70 -21.94
N GLN A 46 -1.40 -6.45 -22.06
CA GLN A 46 -0.55 -5.31 -22.37
C GLN A 46 -1.16 -4.02 -21.84
N SER A 47 -0.44 -3.33 -20.96
CA SER A 47 -0.76 -2.01 -20.42
C SER A 47 0.51 -1.39 -19.82
N ASP A 48 0.39 -0.25 -19.16
CA ASP A 48 1.51 0.36 -18.43
C ASP A 48 1.99 -0.52 -17.26
N GLU A 49 1.11 -1.37 -16.72
CA GLU A 49 1.40 -2.27 -15.60
C GLU A 49 1.68 -3.71 -16.03
N VAL A 50 1.40 -4.06 -17.30
CA VAL A 50 1.46 -5.45 -17.77
C VAL A 50 2.21 -5.54 -19.07
N LYS A 51 3.19 -6.45 -19.13
CA LYS A 51 3.86 -6.85 -20.38
C LYS A 51 3.83 -8.35 -20.56
N THR A 52 3.57 -8.76 -21.78
CA THR A 52 3.50 -10.17 -22.16
C THR A 52 4.55 -10.49 -23.22
N PHE A 53 5.20 -11.64 -23.09
CA PHE A 53 6.22 -12.11 -24.02
C PHE A 53 5.93 -13.54 -24.46
N TRP A 54 6.12 -13.82 -25.73
CA TRP A 54 6.30 -15.17 -26.23
C TRP A 54 7.64 -15.74 -25.77
N VAL A 55 7.62 -16.99 -25.35
CA VAL A 55 8.83 -17.80 -25.14
C VAL A 55 9.07 -18.58 -26.42
N GLU A 56 10.09 -18.23 -27.17
CA GLU A 56 10.46 -18.90 -28.43
C GLU A 56 11.68 -19.79 -28.23
N ASN A 57 11.63 -21.00 -28.81
CA ASN A 57 12.77 -21.92 -28.83
C ASN A 57 13.83 -21.51 -29.89
N GLU A 58 14.82 -22.36 -30.06
CA GLU A 58 15.92 -22.12 -31.02
C GLU A 58 15.45 -22.09 -32.50
N ASP A 59 14.32 -22.73 -32.80
CA ASP A 59 13.69 -22.77 -34.10
C ASP A 59 12.68 -21.65 -34.33
N ASN A 60 12.63 -20.66 -33.42
CA ASN A 60 11.66 -19.56 -33.37
C ASN A 60 10.21 -20.05 -33.24
N LYS A 61 9.98 -21.26 -32.71
CA LYS A 61 8.64 -21.76 -32.39
C LYS A 61 8.21 -21.23 -31.01
N GLN A 62 7.02 -20.71 -30.91
CA GLN A 62 6.38 -20.31 -29.65
C GLN A 62 6.09 -21.53 -28.79
N VAL A 63 6.82 -21.71 -27.72
CA VAL A 63 6.73 -22.84 -26.78
C VAL A 63 6.10 -22.46 -25.44
N GLY A 64 5.85 -21.18 -25.24
CA GLY A 64 5.26 -20.67 -24.02
C GLY A 64 4.93 -19.19 -24.09
N ILE A 65 4.35 -18.70 -23.03
CA ILE A 65 4.07 -17.29 -22.81
C ILE A 65 4.44 -16.93 -21.36
N VAL A 66 4.95 -15.74 -21.16
CA VAL A 66 5.14 -15.17 -19.83
C VAL A 66 4.53 -13.77 -19.79
N LYS A 67 3.71 -13.54 -18.80
CA LYS A 67 3.13 -12.24 -18.47
C LYS A 67 3.78 -11.71 -17.21
N ILE A 68 4.31 -10.50 -17.25
CA ILE A 68 4.84 -9.77 -16.10
C ILE A 68 3.81 -8.69 -15.78
N TYR A 69 3.42 -8.58 -14.53
CA TYR A 69 2.41 -7.61 -14.07
C TYR A 69 2.88 -6.91 -12.79
N ASP A 70 2.17 -5.87 -12.38
CA ASP A 70 2.58 -4.95 -11.33
C ASP A 70 3.93 -4.29 -11.66
N LEU A 71 4.14 -3.95 -12.95
CA LEU A 71 5.39 -3.36 -13.44
C LEU A 71 5.69 -1.98 -12.87
N GLN A 72 4.69 -1.27 -12.33
CA GLN A 72 4.90 0.00 -11.64
C GLN A 72 5.44 -0.20 -10.23
N ASP A 73 5.21 -1.35 -9.61
CA ASP A 73 5.69 -1.67 -8.27
C ASP A 73 7.19 -2.02 -8.26
N GLU A 74 7.83 -1.86 -7.11
CA GLU A 74 9.23 -2.28 -6.89
C GLU A 74 9.38 -3.81 -6.92
N ILE A 75 8.25 -4.55 -6.80
CA ILE A 75 8.17 -6.01 -6.75
C ILE A 75 7.17 -6.52 -7.79
N PRO A 76 7.55 -6.57 -9.07
CA PRO A 76 6.69 -7.16 -10.10
C PRO A 76 6.50 -8.67 -9.89
N LEU A 77 5.37 -9.15 -10.38
CA LEU A 77 5.00 -10.56 -10.41
C LEU A 77 4.93 -11.08 -11.84
N PHE A 78 4.80 -12.40 -11.99
CA PHE A 78 4.67 -13.02 -13.31
C PHE A 78 3.77 -14.24 -13.33
N ASP A 79 3.24 -14.55 -14.52
CA ASP A 79 2.53 -15.80 -14.88
C ASP A 79 3.27 -16.44 -16.07
N LEU A 80 3.81 -17.64 -15.88
CA LEU A 80 4.52 -18.40 -16.90
C LEU A 80 3.69 -19.63 -17.32
N ARG A 81 3.48 -19.76 -18.62
CA ARG A 81 2.78 -20.90 -19.20
C ARG A 81 3.61 -21.53 -20.33
N ILE A 82 3.83 -22.83 -20.23
CA ILE A 82 4.55 -23.61 -21.25
C ILE A 82 3.53 -24.55 -21.92
N ALA A 83 3.52 -24.55 -23.26
CA ALA A 83 2.67 -25.42 -24.06
C ALA A 83 2.81 -26.89 -23.67
N ASP A 84 1.71 -27.66 -23.74
CA ASP A 84 1.68 -29.05 -23.28
C ASP A 84 2.80 -29.90 -23.90
N GLU A 85 3.02 -29.79 -25.20
CA GLU A 85 4.06 -30.52 -25.94
C GLU A 85 5.50 -30.07 -25.62
N ALA A 86 5.65 -28.87 -25.03
CA ALA A 86 6.97 -28.29 -24.70
C ALA A 86 7.36 -28.49 -23.23
N ARG A 87 6.48 -28.98 -22.39
CA ARG A 87 6.76 -29.25 -20.97
C ARG A 87 7.84 -30.32 -20.79
N GLY A 88 8.56 -30.23 -19.68
CA GLY A 88 9.62 -31.19 -19.35
C GLY A 88 10.93 -31.03 -20.12
N ARG A 89 11.00 -30.10 -21.09
CA ARG A 89 12.18 -29.86 -21.94
C ARG A 89 13.10 -28.74 -21.44
N GLY A 90 12.88 -28.22 -20.22
CA GLY A 90 13.74 -27.22 -19.60
C GLY A 90 13.48 -25.77 -20.05
N TYR A 91 12.42 -25.50 -20.78
CA TYR A 91 12.08 -24.14 -21.22
C TYR A 91 11.69 -23.22 -20.06
N GLY A 92 10.94 -23.73 -19.07
CA GLY A 92 10.48 -22.94 -17.93
C GLY A 92 11.62 -22.24 -17.15
N PRO A 93 12.64 -22.97 -16.64
CA PRO A 93 13.75 -22.35 -15.92
C PRO A 93 14.54 -21.34 -16.78
N ARG A 94 14.70 -21.60 -18.07
CA ARG A 94 15.40 -20.71 -18.98
C ARG A 94 14.58 -19.43 -19.22
N ALA A 95 13.27 -19.55 -19.40
CA ALA A 95 12.36 -18.41 -19.53
C ALA A 95 12.40 -17.52 -18.29
N LEU A 96 12.33 -18.12 -17.07
CA LEU A 96 12.39 -17.32 -15.83
C LEU A 96 13.72 -16.58 -15.65
N LYS A 97 14.85 -17.17 -16.06
CA LYS A 97 16.13 -16.46 -16.03
C LYS A 97 16.11 -15.23 -16.95
N MET A 98 15.53 -15.36 -18.15
CA MET A 98 15.38 -14.24 -19.08
C MET A 98 14.40 -13.18 -18.58
N VAL A 99 13.33 -13.60 -17.89
CA VAL A 99 12.39 -12.68 -17.21
C VAL A 99 13.10 -11.90 -16.10
N ALA A 100 13.89 -12.57 -15.26
CA ALA A 100 14.68 -11.91 -14.23
C ALA A 100 15.68 -10.91 -14.84
N GLU A 101 16.36 -11.29 -15.92
CA GLU A 101 17.26 -10.40 -16.64
C GLU A 101 16.51 -9.16 -17.17
N TYR A 102 15.36 -9.35 -17.82
CA TYR A 102 14.53 -8.25 -18.31
C TYR A 102 14.10 -7.32 -17.17
N VAL A 103 13.53 -7.86 -16.08
CA VAL A 103 12.99 -7.09 -14.94
C VAL A 103 14.08 -6.30 -14.23
N PHE A 104 15.24 -6.91 -13.97
CA PHE A 104 16.31 -6.25 -13.24
C PHE A 104 17.14 -5.29 -14.09
N GLN A 105 16.95 -5.27 -15.41
CA GLN A 105 17.52 -4.28 -16.34
C GLN A 105 16.59 -3.08 -16.60
N LEU A 106 15.35 -3.09 -16.09
CA LEU A 106 14.45 -1.95 -16.22
C LEU A 106 15.08 -0.70 -15.57
N PRO A 107 14.81 0.50 -16.14
CA PRO A 107 15.34 1.77 -15.61
C PRO A 107 14.93 2.00 -14.15
N GLU A 108 13.70 1.62 -13.79
CA GLU A 108 13.20 1.60 -12.42
C GLU A 108 13.85 0.42 -11.68
N ALA A 109 14.63 0.73 -10.67
CA ALA A 109 15.38 -0.26 -9.93
C ALA A 109 14.45 -1.22 -9.15
N LYS A 110 13.94 -2.27 -9.82
CA LYS A 110 13.15 -3.31 -9.17
C LYS A 110 13.99 -4.02 -8.10
N ILE A 111 13.44 -4.20 -6.89
CA ILE A 111 14.19 -4.76 -5.75
C ILE A 111 14.12 -6.28 -5.72
N ARG A 112 13.04 -6.87 -6.22
CA ARG A 112 12.85 -8.32 -6.31
C ARG A 112 11.84 -8.68 -7.39
N LEU A 113 11.84 -9.95 -7.79
CA LEU A 113 10.85 -10.57 -8.65
C LEU A 113 10.20 -11.72 -7.90
N GLU A 114 8.87 -11.80 -7.93
CA GLU A 114 8.11 -12.75 -7.14
C GLU A 114 7.17 -13.58 -8.01
N GLY A 115 6.94 -14.83 -7.59
CA GLY A 115 5.95 -15.70 -8.21
C GLY A 115 5.34 -16.69 -7.22
N HIS A 116 4.10 -17.07 -7.49
CA HIS A 116 3.32 -17.96 -6.67
C HIS A 116 2.93 -19.22 -7.42
N THR A 117 2.79 -20.31 -6.70
CA THR A 117 2.24 -21.54 -7.28
C THR A 117 1.55 -22.40 -6.22
N ARG A 118 0.70 -23.31 -6.64
CA ARG A 118 0.10 -24.33 -5.77
C ARG A 118 1.18 -25.26 -5.22
N GLN A 119 1.05 -25.69 -3.97
CA GLN A 119 2.04 -26.57 -3.29
C GLN A 119 2.33 -27.87 -4.05
N ASP A 120 1.32 -28.44 -4.72
CA ASP A 120 1.42 -29.70 -5.47
C ASP A 120 1.87 -29.50 -6.93
N ASN A 121 2.10 -28.28 -7.39
CA ASN A 121 2.69 -27.99 -8.69
C ASN A 121 4.23 -28.16 -8.65
N PHE A 122 4.68 -29.41 -8.47
CA PHE A 122 6.10 -29.72 -8.38
C PHE A 122 6.91 -29.31 -9.60
N ALA A 123 6.29 -29.27 -10.79
CA ALA A 123 6.95 -28.84 -12.00
C ALA A 123 7.33 -27.35 -11.92
N MET A 124 6.41 -26.49 -11.49
CA MET A 124 6.67 -25.07 -11.35
C MET A 124 7.63 -24.78 -10.18
N ARG A 125 7.50 -25.48 -9.07
CA ARG A 125 8.43 -25.36 -7.92
C ARG A 125 9.87 -25.66 -8.33
N LYS A 126 10.11 -26.77 -9.07
CA LYS A 126 11.42 -27.06 -9.65
C LYS A 126 11.88 -26.03 -10.69
N THR A 127 10.96 -25.41 -11.39
CA THR A 127 11.26 -24.33 -12.33
C THR A 127 11.83 -23.12 -11.60
N PHE A 128 11.19 -22.70 -10.52
CA PHE A 128 11.67 -21.62 -9.64
C PHE A 128 13.08 -21.92 -9.11
N GLU A 129 13.28 -23.07 -8.48
CA GLU A 129 14.56 -23.46 -7.90
C GLU A 129 15.71 -23.49 -8.93
N ARG A 130 15.46 -24.04 -10.13
CA ARG A 130 16.43 -24.10 -11.21
C ARG A 130 16.72 -22.74 -11.85
N ALA A 131 15.79 -21.81 -11.74
CA ALA A 131 15.98 -20.43 -12.16
C ALA A 131 16.71 -19.56 -11.13
N GLY A 132 16.92 -20.06 -9.89
CA GLY A 132 17.61 -19.35 -8.81
C GLY A 132 16.67 -18.63 -7.85
N PHE A 133 15.37 -18.89 -7.91
CA PHE A 133 14.41 -18.38 -6.93
C PHE A 133 14.46 -19.20 -5.63
N VAL A 134 14.25 -18.52 -4.53
CA VAL A 134 14.19 -19.10 -3.19
C VAL A 134 12.74 -19.23 -2.73
N LYS A 135 12.38 -20.37 -2.13
CA LYS A 135 11.09 -20.53 -1.46
C LYS A 135 11.08 -19.67 -0.20
N GLU A 136 10.10 -18.75 -0.08
CA GLU A 136 10.04 -17.78 1.02
C GLU A 136 8.79 -17.90 1.88
N ALA A 137 7.71 -18.50 1.36
CA ALA A 137 6.52 -18.75 2.16
C ALA A 137 5.73 -19.96 1.70
N GLN A 138 4.94 -20.52 2.62
CA GLN A 138 3.86 -21.45 2.32
C GLN A 138 2.63 -21.00 3.08
N LEU A 139 1.63 -20.51 2.36
CA LEU A 139 0.41 -19.96 2.89
C LEU A 139 -0.65 -21.05 2.90
N ARG A 140 -1.10 -21.45 4.09
CA ARG A 140 -2.07 -22.53 4.22
C ARG A 140 -3.42 -22.17 3.64
N GLN A 141 -4.00 -23.07 2.80
CA GLN A 141 -5.32 -22.94 2.20
C GLN A 141 -5.54 -21.63 1.41
N ALA A 142 -4.47 -21.07 0.85
CA ALA A 142 -4.51 -19.77 0.16
C ALA A 142 -4.75 -19.89 -1.36
N TRP A 143 -4.97 -21.11 -1.86
CA TRP A 143 -5.23 -21.35 -3.30
C TRP A 143 -6.48 -22.19 -3.50
N PHE A 144 -7.57 -21.56 -3.91
CA PHE A 144 -8.79 -22.27 -4.26
C PHE A 144 -8.68 -22.90 -5.66
N SER A 145 -9.05 -24.18 -5.79
CA SER A 145 -9.17 -24.88 -7.06
C SER A 145 -10.65 -25.04 -7.42
N PRO A 146 -11.17 -24.27 -8.38
CA PRO A 146 -12.59 -24.39 -8.78
C PRO A 146 -12.95 -25.77 -9.32
N LYS A 147 -12.00 -26.45 -9.99
CA LYS A 147 -12.20 -27.79 -10.56
C LYS A 147 -12.38 -28.87 -9.50
N GLU A 148 -11.65 -28.74 -8.38
CA GLU A 148 -11.62 -29.72 -7.32
C GLU A 148 -12.46 -29.29 -6.11
N GLU A 149 -13.05 -28.08 -6.19
CA GLU A 149 -13.81 -27.45 -5.10
C GLU A 149 -13.08 -27.51 -3.75
N SER A 150 -11.75 -27.34 -3.79
CA SER A 150 -10.89 -27.53 -2.64
C SER A 150 -9.83 -26.44 -2.52
N TYR A 151 -9.34 -26.24 -1.29
CA TYR A 151 -8.26 -25.31 -0.99
C TYR A 151 -6.93 -26.02 -0.87
N TYR A 152 -5.92 -25.47 -1.49
CA TYR A 152 -4.52 -25.90 -1.45
C TYR A 152 -3.66 -24.80 -0.82
N ASP A 153 -2.48 -25.17 -0.36
CA ASP A 153 -1.52 -24.17 0.07
C ASP A 153 -0.92 -23.48 -1.17
N ALA A 154 -0.72 -22.18 -1.06
CA ALA A 154 0.09 -21.41 -2.00
C ALA A 154 1.55 -21.40 -1.54
N VAL A 155 2.47 -21.45 -2.48
CA VAL A 155 3.91 -21.37 -2.21
C VAL A 155 4.47 -20.17 -2.95
N THR A 156 5.13 -19.28 -2.21
CA THR A 156 5.78 -18.08 -2.72
C THR A 156 7.26 -18.31 -2.94
N TYR A 157 7.75 -17.90 -4.09
CA TYR A 157 9.14 -17.87 -4.46
C TYR A 157 9.57 -16.47 -4.84
N GLY A 158 10.74 -16.04 -4.37
CA GLY A 158 11.31 -14.74 -4.68
C GLY A 158 12.75 -14.85 -5.19
N MET A 159 13.15 -13.85 -5.97
CA MET A 159 14.53 -13.59 -6.34
C MET A 159 14.81 -12.12 -6.04
N THR A 160 15.77 -11.84 -5.18
CA THR A 160 16.19 -10.45 -4.91
C THR A 160 17.09 -9.93 -6.03
N ARG A 161 17.12 -8.61 -6.23
CA ARG A 161 18.08 -7.99 -7.15
C ARG A 161 19.51 -8.33 -6.79
N GLU A 162 19.82 -8.43 -5.51
CA GLU A 162 21.17 -8.77 -5.02
C GLU A 162 21.56 -10.18 -5.42
N ASP A 163 20.67 -11.16 -5.24
CA ASP A 163 20.91 -12.54 -5.66
C ASP A 163 21.11 -12.65 -7.18
N PHE A 164 20.27 -11.95 -7.95
CA PHE A 164 20.43 -11.91 -9.40
C PHE A 164 21.79 -11.37 -9.82
N LEU A 165 22.21 -10.21 -9.28
CA LEU A 165 23.49 -9.59 -9.61
C LEU A 165 24.71 -10.42 -9.20
N LYS A 166 24.61 -11.14 -8.07
CA LYS A 166 25.68 -12.00 -7.55
C LYS A 166 25.64 -13.42 -8.14
N GLY A 167 24.56 -13.81 -8.81
CA GLY A 167 24.33 -15.19 -9.26
C GLY A 167 24.15 -16.17 -8.09
N THR A 168 23.58 -15.69 -6.96
CA THR A 168 23.35 -16.47 -5.75
C THR A 168 21.84 -16.78 -5.58
N ALA A 169 21.54 -17.67 -4.65
CA ALA A 169 20.20 -17.95 -4.16
C ALA A 169 20.29 -18.00 -2.62
N THR A 170 20.16 -16.85 -1.98
CA THR A 170 20.36 -16.73 -0.54
C THR A 170 19.18 -17.33 0.22
N PRO A 171 19.37 -18.40 1.01
CA PRO A 171 18.30 -19.01 1.77
C PRO A 171 17.64 -18.02 2.75
N VAL A 172 16.33 -18.15 2.92
CA VAL A 172 15.62 -17.43 3.97
C VAL A 172 16.09 -17.90 5.32
N LYS A 173 16.50 -16.97 6.16
CA LYS A 173 16.74 -17.25 7.57
C LYS A 173 15.40 -17.16 8.29
N TRP A 174 14.87 -18.30 8.71
CA TRP A 174 13.66 -18.36 9.54
C TRP A 174 14.08 -18.09 10.98
N ASP A 175 13.57 -17.00 11.55
CA ASP A 175 13.93 -16.57 12.90
C ASP A 175 13.12 -17.29 13.96
N ASP A 176 13.19 -18.63 13.97
CA ASP A 176 12.45 -19.42 14.96
C ASP A 176 13.12 -19.41 16.35
N ASP A 177 14.43 -19.07 16.45
CA ASP A 177 15.21 -19.19 17.68
C ASP A 177 16.14 -18.00 18.01
N SER A 178 16.20 -16.99 17.20
CA SER A 178 16.96 -15.77 17.48
C SER A 178 16.13 -14.55 17.15
N HIS A 179 16.02 -13.62 18.09
CA HIS A 179 15.60 -12.27 17.72
C HIS A 179 16.61 -11.79 16.68
N PRO A 180 16.24 -11.55 15.40
CA PRO A 180 17.17 -10.94 14.49
C PRO A 180 17.59 -9.64 15.14
N GLU A 181 18.89 -9.32 15.07
CA GLU A 181 19.21 -7.92 14.95
C GLU A 181 18.54 -7.50 13.64
N VAL A 182 17.28 -7.15 13.75
CA VAL A 182 16.57 -6.37 12.73
C VAL A 182 17.55 -5.26 12.43
N SER A 183 18.12 -5.26 11.22
CA SER A 183 18.78 -4.07 10.70
C SER A 183 17.80 -2.98 11.06
N LYS A 184 18.13 -2.13 12.04
CA LYS A 184 17.19 -1.29 12.72
C LYS A 184 16.26 -0.61 11.71
N LYS A 185 15.16 -1.28 11.32
CA LYS A 185 13.89 -0.62 11.20
C LYS A 185 13.76 -0.07 12.59
N GLU A 186 14.07 1.21 12.72
CA GLU A 186 13.99 1.89 13.98
C GLU A 186 12.71 1.42 14.62
N ASP A 187 12.83 0.64 15.67
CA ASP A 187 11.70 0.10 16.42
C ASP A 187 11.04 1.33 17.04
N TYR A 188 10.13 1.93 16.26
CA TYR A 188 9.28 3.01 16.73
C TYR A 188 8.19 2.40 17.61
N SER A 189 8.59 1.70 18.68
CA SER A 189 7.70 1.46 19.79
C SER A 189 7.43 2.82 20.42
N PHE A 190 6.28 3.36 20.15
CA PHE A 190 5.81 4.60 20.73
C PHE A 190 4.44 4.38 21.38
N SER A 191 4.11 5.28 22.29
CA SER A 191 2.86 5.23 23.01
C SER A 191 1.66 5.34 22.07
N GLU A 192 0.76 4.35 22.08
CA GLU A 192 -0.52 4.40 21.36
C GLU A 192 -1.58 5.22 22.11
N GLU A 193 -1.27 5.64 23.33
CA GLU A 193 -2.12 6.46 24.18
C GLU A 193 -1.31 7.54 24.88
N LEU A 194 -1.73 8.79 24.73
CA LEU A 194 -1.12 9.97 25.31
C LEU A 194 -2.09 10.63 26.27
N HIS A 195 -1.57 11.22 27.34
CA HIS A 195 -2.38 11.90 28.34
C HIS A 195 -2.00 13.38 28.44
N THR A 196 -3.03 14.21 28.66
CA THR A 196 -2.89 15.63 29.05
C THR A 196 -3.58 15.83 30.39
N GLU A 197 -3.80 17.05 30.82
CA GLU A 197 -4.61 17.34 32.00
C GLU A 197 -6.05 16.86 31.83
N ARG A 198 -6.67 17.20 30.70
CA ARG A 198 -8.11 16.96 30.44
C ARG A 198 -8.41 15.87 29.42
N LEU A 199 -7.41 15.41 28.63
CA LEU A 199 -7.64 14.53 27.51
C LEU A 199 -6.90 13.19 27.63
N ILE A 200 -7.54 12.14 27.11
CA ILE A 200 -6.91 10.91 26.65
C ILE A 200 -6.88 10.99 25.12
N ILE A 201 -5.69 10.85 24.54
CA ILE A 201 -5.43 10.91 23.09
C ILE A 201 -4.91 9.55 22.69
N LYS A 202 -5.63 8.80 21.89
CA LYS A 202 -5.27 7.41 21.61
C LYS A 202 -5.45 7.01 20.16
N ALA A 203 -4.78 5.93 19.77
CA ALA A 203 -4.93 5.29 18.48
C ALA A 203 -6.40 4.99 18.16
N PRO A 204 -6.82 5.05 16.88
CA PRO A 204 -8.20 4.80 16.49
C PRO A 204 -8.58 3.34 16.74
N LYS A 205 -9.81 3.10 17.18
CA LYS A 205 -10.40 1.77 17.33
C LYS A 205 -11.72 1.70 16.58
N VAL A 206 -12.04 0.55 15.99
CA VAL A 206 -13.29 0.39 15.21
C VAL A 206 -14.52 0.60 16.11
N GLU A 207 -14.42 0.28 17.39
CA GLU A 207 -15.47 0.48 18.39
C GLU A 207 -15.82 1.95 18.61
N ASP A 208 -14.93 2.88 18.27
CA ASP A 208 -15.17 4.33 18.39
C ASP A 208 -16.07 4.87 17.26
N ALA A 209 -16.48 4.04 16.27
CA ALA A 209 -17.16 4.47 15.05
C ALA A 209 -18.46 5.25 15.30
N GLU A 210 -19.28 4.80 16.24
CA GLU A 210 -20.55 5.46 16.55
C GLU A 210 -20.33 6.83 17.23
N ALA A 211 -19.38 6.91 18.16
CA ALA A 211 -19.02 8.16 18.83
C ALA A 211 -18.43 9.17 17.84
N LEU A 212 -17.53 8.70 16.96
CA LEU A 212 -16.93 9.50 15.91
C LEU A 212 -17.98 10.02 14.91
N TRP A 213 -18.88 9.15 14.46
CA TRP A 213 -19.97 9.52 13.55
C TRP A 213 -20.89 10.59 14.18
N LYS A 214 -21.29 10.42 15.44
CA LYS A 214 -22.13 11.41 16.16
C LYS A 214 -21.43 12.77 16.24
N ALA A 215 -20.14 12.80 16.57
CA ALA A 215 -19.37 14.04 16.62
C ALA A 215 -19.22 14.72 15.23
N ILE A 216 -19.03 13.94 14.16
CA ILE A 216 -19.00 14.44 12.79
C ILE A 216 -20.34 15.03 12.38
N ILE A 217 -21.44 14.33 12.63
CA ILE A 217 -22.78 14.77 12.25
C ILE A 217 -23.21 16.03 13.03
N SER A 218 -22.93 16.07 14.36
CA SER A 218 -23.24 17.24 15.18
C SER A 218 -22.45 18.49 14.76
N SER A 219 -21.26 18.28 14.19
CA SER A 219 -20.35 19.37 13.79
C SER A 219 -20.31 19.61 12.27
N HIS A 220 -21.19 18.95 11.51
CA HIS A 220 -21.16 18.94 10.05
C HIS A 220 -21.08 20.36 9.43
N ASP A 221 -21.87 21.31 9.95
CA ASP A 221 -21.92 22.67 9.38
C ASP A 221 -20.61 23.44 9.59
N ALA A 222 -19.91 23.22 10.68
CA ALA A 222 -18.59 23.79 10.94
C ALA A 222 -17.50 23.07 10.14
N LEU A 223 -17.59 21.74 10.04
CA LEU A 223 -16.58 20.94 9.35
C LEU A 223 -16.60 21.12 7.83
N LYS A 224 -17.78 21.23 7.21
CA LYS A 224 -17.89 21.38 5.75
C LYS A 224 -17.24 22.66 5.21
N GLU A 225 -17.06 23.68 6.04
CA GLU A 225 -16.40 24.94 5.64
C GLU A 225 -14.91 24.72 5.34
N TRP A 226 -14.26 23.82 6.09
CA TRP A 226 -12.80 23.65 6.04
C TRP A 226 -12.34 22.27 5.58
N MET A 227 -13.22 21.26 5.63
CA MET A 227 -12.87 19.88 5.39
C MET A 227 -13.52 19.35 4.10
N PRO A 228 -12.72 19.04 3.04
CA PRO A 228 -13.27 18.48 1.79
C PRO A 228 -14.08 17.19 1.99
N TRP A 229 -13.68 16.32 2.93
CA TRP A 229 -14.38 15.08 3.23
C TRP A 229 -15.74 15.27 3.94
N ALA A 230 -16.01 16.47 4.45
CA ALA A 230 -17.27 16.79 5.16
C ALA A 230 -18.30 17.50 4.26
N GLN A 231 -18.12 17.54 2.93
CA GLN A 231 -19.08 18.19 2.03
C GLN A 231 -20.45 17.49 2.02
N THR A 232 -20.46 16.18 2.26
CA THR A 232 -21.68 15.40 2.41
C THR A 232 -21.73 14.77 3.80
N LYS A 233 -22.96 14.64 4.33
CA LYS A 233 -23.17 13.94 5.61
C LYS A 233 -22.81 12.47 5.44
N GLN A 234 -21.86 12.01 6.21
CA GLN A 234 -21.45 10.61 6.21
C GLN A 234 -22.47 9.73 6.92
N THR A 235 -22.63 8.50 6.45
CA THR A 235 -23.36 7.46 7.18
C THR A 235 -22.45 6.81 8.24
N LEU A 236 -23.04 6.13 9.20
CA LEU A 236 -22.28 5.34 10.19
C LEU A 236 -21.42 4.27 9.47
N GLU A 237 -21.94 3.65 8.43
CA GLU A 237 -21.21 2.63 7.65
C GLU A 237 -19.97 3.22 6.96
N GLN A 238 -20.10 4.37 6.34
CA GLN A 238 -18.98 5.09 5.72
C GLN A 238 -17.93 5.49 6.75
N THR A 239 -18.38 6.00 7.91
CA THR A 239 -17.48 6.35 9.02
C THR A 239 -16.75 5.11 9.55
N THR A 240 -17.45 3.99 9.69
CA THR A 240 -16.86 2.71 10.14
C THR A 240 -15.82 2.20 9.15
N THR A 241 -16.11 2.28 7.84
CA THR A 241 -15.18 1.86 6.79
C THR A 241 -13.92 2.73 6.79
N ASN A 242 -14.09 4.05 6.87
CA ASN A 242 -12.96 4.99 6.99
C ASN A 242 -12.13 4.72 8.26
N LEU A 243 -12.78 4.39 9.35
CA LEU A 243 -12.11 4.09 10.61
C LEU A 243 -11.29 2.79 10.55
N ARG A 244 -11.80 1.75 9.88
CA ARG A 244 -11.03 0.51 9.63
C ARG A 244 -9.75 0.81 8.85
N GLN A 245 -9.83 1.67 7.82
CA GLN A 245 -8.65 2.11 7.09
C GLN A 245 -7.68 2.88 7.98
N ALA A 246 -8.18 3.79 8.83
CA ALA A 246 -7.35 4.54 9.76
C ALA A 246 -6.61 3.63 10.77
N VAL A 247 -7.24 2.55 11.24
CA VAL A 247 -6.59 1.53 12.08
C VAL A 247 -5.47 0.83 11.32
N ALA A 248 -5.73 0.43 10.07
CA ALA A 248 -4.72 -0.22 9.22
C ALA A 248 -3.54 0.72 8.93
N ASP A 249 -3.81 1.99 8.61
CA ASP A 249 -2.78 3.00 8.36
C ASP A 249 -1.96 3.31 9.62
N PHE A 250 -2.58 3.30 10.79
CA PHE A 250 -1.89 3.47 12.07
C PHE A 250 -0.92 2.30 12.34
N ILE A 251 -1.37 1.06 12.17
CA ILE A 251 -0.56 -0.14 12.34
C ILE A 251 0.61 -0.16 11.36
N THR A 252 0.36 0.23 10.10
CA THR A 252 1.38 0.26 9.04
C THR A 252 2.25 1.52 9.05
N ARG A 253 2.02 2.45 9.99
CA ARG A 253 2.77 3.73 10.10
C ARG A 253 2.63 4.67 8.90
N LYS A 254 1.62 4.49 8.08
CA LYS A 254 1.32 5.38 6.94
C LYS A 254 0.69 6.68 7.39
N ASP A 255 -0.15 6.60 8.42
CA ASP A 255 -0.85 7.72 9.03
C ASP A 255 -1.08 7.42 10.51
N LEU A 256 -0.84 8.37 11.38
CA LEU A 256 -1.00 8.21 12.82
C LEU A 256 -2.18 9.06 13.32
N ARG A 257 -3.38 8.75 12.85
CA ARG A 257 -4.62 9.35 13.36
C ARG A 257 -4.78 9.06 14.84
N LEU A 258 -5.26 10.04 15.58
CA LEU A 258 -5.49 9.97 17.02
C LEU A 258 -6.89 10.50 17.34
N HIS A 259 -7.59 9.82 18.20
CA HIS A 259 -8.88 10.26 18.72
C HIS A 259 -8.71 10.93 20.10
N LEU A 260 -9.47 11.97 20.33
CA LEU A 260 -9.41 12.80 21.54
C LEU A 260 -10.64 12.52 22.41
N PHE A 261 -10.42 12.13 23.65
CA PHE A 261 -11.49 11.85 24.62
C PHE A 261 -11.32 12.69 25.87
N LEU A 262 -12.42 13.20 26.42
CA LEU A 262 -12.39 13.82 27.76
C LEU A 262 -12.11 12.77 28.82
N LYS A 263 -11.17 13.03 29.72
CA LYS A 263 -10.89 12.15 30.87
C LYS A 263 -12.06 11.99 31.80
N GLU A 264 -12.80 13.07 32.03
CA GLU A 264 -13.89 13.13 32.99
C GLU A 264 -15.09 12.27 32.56
N THR A 265 -15.45 12.31 31.28
CA THR A 265 -16.69 11.70 30.78
C THR A 265 -16.46 10.53 29.83
N GLY A 266 -15.24 10.36 29.27
CA GLY A 266 -14.95 9.42 28.21
C GLY A 266 -15.57 9.83 26.86
N GLU A 267 -16.13 11.03 26.74
CA GLU A 267 -16.78 11.51 25.52
C GLU A 267 -15.73 11.87 24.46
N LEU A 268 -15.95 11.46 23.22
CA LEU A 268 -15.10 11.82 22.09
C LEU A 268 -15.33 13.29 21.74
N VAL A 269 -14.25 14.08 21.73
CA VAL A 269 -14.29 15.53 21.49
C VAL A 269 -13.76 15.92 20.11
N GLY A 270 -13.09 15.03 19.39
CA GLY A 270 -12.53 15.32 18.08
C GLY A 270 -11.45 14.33 17.68
N SER A 271 -10.75 14.67 16.63
CA SER A 271 -9.62 13.88 16.11
C SER A 271 -8.47 14.81 15.71
N SER A 272 -7.28 14.30 15.89
CA SER A 272 -6.03 14.87 15.42
C SER A 272 -5.11 13.76 14.94
N GLY A 273 -3.83 14.03 14.74
CA GLY A 273 -2.85 13.01 14.37
C GLY A 273 -1.70 13.59 13.60
N LEU A 274 -0.83 12.67 13.19
CA LEU A 274 0.33 12.97 12.36
C LEU A 274 0.10 12.34 10.97
N HIS A 275 0.07 13.19 9.97
CA HIS A 275 -0.30 12.89 8.60
C HIS A 275 0.85 13.20 7.65
N ARG A 276 0.76 12.79 6.38
CA ARG A 276 1.78 13.05 5.34
C ARG A 276 3.18 12.76 5.84
N ILE A 277 3.33 11.60 6.45
CA ILE A 277 4.52 11.19 7.17
C ILE A 277 5.66 10.92 6.20
N ASP A 278 6.78 11.61 6.37
CA ASP A 278 8.06 11.28 5.75
C ASP A 278 9.02 10.75 6.81
N TRP A 279 9.12 9.44 6.92
CA TRP A 279 10.01 8.79 7.91
C TRP A 279 11.50 9.00 7.61
N LYS A 280 11.89 9.22 6.36
CA LYS A 280 13.31 9.46 6.00
C LYS A 280 13.79 10.80 6.52
N VAL A 281 12.96 11.83 6.37
CA VAL A 281 13.25 13.19 6.88
C VAL A 281 12.76 13.35 8.32
N ARG A 282 11.89 12.46 8.81
CA ARG A 282 11.15 12.58 10.08
C ARG A 282 10.34 13.88 10.14
N LYS A 283 9.58 14.08 9.07
CA LYS A 283 8.65 15.19 8.91
C LYS A 283 7.23 14.70 9.05
N PHE A 284 6.41 15.43 9.81
CA PHE A 284 5.04 15.11 10.10
C PHE A 284 4.17 16.36 9.95
N GLU A 285 2.93 16.18 9.48
CA GLU A 285 1.92 17.23 9.46
C GLU A 285 0.85 16.94 10.51
N ILE A 286 0.55 17.89 11.38
CA ILE A 286 -0.56 17.79 12.33
C ILE A 286 -1.83 18.32 11.66
N GLY A 287 -2.82 17.45 11.52
CA GLY A 287 -4.19 17.80 11.18
C GLY A 287 -5.11 17.63 12.38
N TYR A 288 -6.21 18.39 12.45
CA TYR A 288 -7.15 18.29 13.57
C TYR A 288 -8.53 18.85 13.24
N TRP A 289 -9.51 18.35 13.93
CA TRP A 289 -10.85 18.93 14.03
C TRP A 289 -11.45 18.64 15.41
N ILE A 290 -12.40 19.45 15.84
CA ILE A 290 -13.06 19.33 17.15
C ILE A 290 -14.58 19.35 16.98
N ASP A 291 -15.31 18.59 17.80
CA ASP A 291 -16.76 18.68 17.87
C ASP A 291 -17.16 20.08 18.38
N SER A 292 -18.11 20.70 17.68
CA SER A 292 -18.57 22.06 17.93
C SER A 292 -19.01 22.32 19.38
N LYS A 293 -19.47 21.28 20.11
CA LYS A 293 -19.79 21.36 21.54
C LYS A 293 -18.59 21.71 22.42
N PHE A 294 -17.39 21.44 21.96
CA PHE A 294 -16.15 21.58 22.71
C PHE A 294 -15.26 22.71 22.21
N GLU A 295 -15.73 23.47 21.22
CA GLU A 295 -15.01 24.63 20.71
C GLU A 295 -14.79 25.70 21.79
N GLY A 296 -13.74 26.48 21.64
CA GLY A 296 -13.45 27.64 22.54
C GLY A 296 -12.93 27.24 23.93
N LYS A 297 -12.83 25.96 24.28
CA LYS A 297 -12.39 25.47 25.60
C LYS A 297 -10.90 25.20 25.70
N GLY A 298 -10.12 25.47 24.63
CA GLY A 298 -8.66 25.23 24.62
C GLY A 298 -8.24 23.78 24.47
N LEU A 299 -9.17 22.83 24.33
CA LEU A 299 -8.88 21.39 24.26
C LEU A 299 -8.04 21.02 23.04
N MET A 300 -8.29 21.64 21.87
CA MET A 300 -7.50 21.36 20.68
C MET A 300 -6.06 21.88 20.82
N THR A 301 -5.85 23.04 21.43
CA THR A 301 -4.50 23.56 21.73
C THR A 301 -3.73 22.60 22.62
N GLU A 302 -4.38 22.11 23.68
CA GLU A 302 -3.81 21.11 24.62
C GLU A 302 -3.47 19.79 23.92
N ALA A 303 -4.33 19.31 23.03
CA ALA A 303 -4.10 18.09 22.25
C ALA A 303 -2.92 18.25 21.30
N VAL A 304 -2.89 19.33 20.52
CA VAL A 304 -1.82 19.60 19.54
C VAL A 304 -0.48 19.80 20.22
N GLU A 305 -0.44 20.45 21.40
CA GLU A 305 0.77 20.57 22.23
C GLU A 305 1.33 19.18 22.61
N ARG A 306 0.47 18.30 23.12
CA ARG A 306 0.89 16.95 23.52
C ARG A 306 1.34 16.10 22.33
N ILE A 307 0.63 16.19 21.19
CA ILE A 307 0.99 15.48 19.95
C ILE A 307 2.31 16.03 19.39
N THR A 308 2.54 17.33 19.44
CA THR A 308 3.81 17.95 19.05
C THR A 308 4.97 17.39 19.90
N LYS A 309 4.78 17.34 21.21
CA LYS A 309 5.76 16.78 22.14
C LYS A 309 6.03 15.31 21.85
N PHE A 310 4.99 14.52 21.63
CA PHE A 310 5.08 13.12 21.20
C PHE A 310 5.90 12.95 19.92
N ALA A 311 5.65 13.79 18.89
CA ALA A 311 6.39 13.74 17.65
C ALA A 311 7.89 14.00 17.86
N PHE A 312 8.27 14.98 18.67
CA PHE A 312 9.68 15.30 18.92
C PHE A 312 10.37 14.31 19.87
N GLU A 313 9.70 13.87 20.93
CA GLU A 313 10.33 13.05 21.97
C GLU A 313 10.34 11.57 21.62
N GLU A 314 9.22 11.02 21.13
CA GLU A 314 9.07 9.59 20.88
C GLU A 314 9.36 9.23 19.41
N LEU A 315 8.86 10.03 18.44
CA LEU A 315 9.09 9.76 17.02
C LEU A 315 10.37 10.42 16.47
N GLN A 316 11.08 11.19 17.32
CA GLN A 316 12.31 11.86 16.95
C GLN A 316 12.15 12.79 15.71
N ALA A 317 11.00 13.48 15.63
CA ALA A 317 10.73 14.40 14.54
C ALA A 317 11.84 15.44 14.37
N ASN A 318 12.23 15.70 13.13
CA ASN A 318 13.06 16.86 12.79
C ASN A 318 12.18 18.09 12.51
N ARG A 319 10.94 17.84 12.06
CA ARG A 319 10.00 18.87 11.68
C ARG A 319 8.56 18.42 11.89
N VAL A 320 7.76 19.32 12.45
CA VAL A 320 6.31 19.18 12.57
C VAL A 320 5.65 20.39 11.96
N GLU A 321 4.72 20.16 11.02
CA GLU A 321 3.99 21.21 10.30
C GLU A 321 2.53 21.24 10.70
N ILE A 322 1.92 22.41 10.59
CA ILE A 322 0.47 22.63 10.57
C ILE A 322 0.17 23.43 9.31
N ARG A 323 -0.67 22.88 8.45
CA ARG A 323 -1.10 23.56 7.22
C ARG A 323 -2.59 23.89 7.34
N CYS A 324 -2.96 25.12 7.11
CA CYS A 324 -4.36 25.55 7.17
C CYS A 324 -4.64 26.67 6.17
N ASP A 325 -5.91 26.79 5.83
CA ASP A 325 -6.41 27.92 5.03
C ASP A 325 -6.06 29.24 5.73
N SER A 326 -5.61 30.23 4.98
CA SER A 326 -5.27 31.56 5.49
C SER A 326 -6.47 32.29 6.14
N GLU A 327 -7.69 31.95 5.73
CA GLU A 327 -8.92 32.50 6.31
C GLU A 327 -9.39 31.73 7.55
N ASN A 328 -8.87 30.51 7.80
CA ASN A 328 -9.20 29.74 8.99
C ASN A 328 -8.46 30.24 10.24
N VAL A 329 -8.95 31.39 10.76
CA VAL A 329 -8.36 32.06 11.92
C VAL A 329 -8.32 31.13 13.15
N ARG A 330 -9.30 30.24 13.33
CA ARG A 330 -9.33 29.30 14.44
C ARG A 330 -8.17 28.31 14.38
N SER A 331 -7.91 27.73 13.22
CA SER A 331 -6.80 26.80 13.01
C SER A 331 -5.46 27.53 13.17
N ARG A 332 -5.29 28.70 12.56
CA ARG A 332 -4.10 29.54 12.71
C ARG A 332 -3.79 29.86 14.17
N SER A 333 -4.82 30.24 14.94
CA SER A 333 -4.67 30.57 16.35
C SER A 333 -4.15 29.41 17.21
N VAL A 334 -4.40 28.15 16.84
CA VAL A 334 -3.82 26.99 17.54
C VAL A 334 -2.30 26.94 17.31
N ALA A 335 -1.87 27.07 16.05
CA ALA A 335 -0.44 27.07 15.70
C ALA A 335 0.31 28.25 16.36
N GLU A 336 -0.28 29.45 16.32
CA GLU A 336 0.29 30.67 16.88
C GLU A 336 0.44 30.60 18.42
N ARG A 337 -0.59 30.11 19.14
CA ARG A 337 -0.52 29.93 20.61
C ARG A 337 0.56 28.92 21.02
N LEU A 338 0.80 27.94 20.19
CA LEU A 338 1.83 26.92 20.43
C LEU A 338 3.22 27.34 19.90
N ALA A 339 3.37 28.62 19.49
CA ALA A 339 4.63 29.19 18.98
C ALA A 339 5.20 28.39 17.78
N TYR A 340 4.32 27.96 16.86
CA TYR A 340 4.76 27.53 15.53
C TYR A 340 5.13 28.75 14.71
N THR A 341 6.24 28.69 14.00
CA THR A 341 6.68 29.78 13.10
C THR A 341 5.88 29.71 11.81
N LEU A 342 5.26 30.83 11.40
CA LEU A 342 4.71 30.94 10.05
C LEU A 342 5.89 31.10 9.07
N GLU A 343 6.16 30.07 8.30
CA GLU A 343 7.25 30.05 7.33
C GLU A 343 6.85 30.62 5.97
N GLY A 344 5.56 30.61 5.65
CA GLY A 344 5.05 31.15 4.41
C GLY A 344 3.56 30.96 4.22
N THR A 345 3.05 31.70 3.26
CA THR A 345 1.69 31.52 2.74
C THR A 345 1.81 31.21 1.26
N LEU A 346 1.32 30.06 0.86
CA LEU A 346 1.27 29.65 -0.54
C LEU A 346 -0.01 30.22 -1.15
N HIS A 347 0.14 31.10 -2.13
CA HIS A 347 -1.01 31.69 -2.80
C HIS A 347 -1.60 30.74 -3.83
N HIS A 348 -2.94 30.63 -3.83
CA HIS A 348 -3.69 29.76 -4.75
C HIS A 348 -3.22 28.29 -4.74
N ASP A 349 -2.80 27.80 -3.59
CA ASP A 349 -2.20 26.46 -3.38
C ASP A 349 -3.21 25.32 -3.52
N SER A 350 -4.48 25.61 -3.22
CA SER A 350 -5.51 24.58 -3.20
C SER A 350 -6.90 25.17 -3.46
N LEU A 351 -7.88 24.30 -3.66
CA LEU A 351 -9.28 24.69 -3.71
C LEU A 351 -9.88 24.75 -2.30
N SER A 352 -10.90 25.61 -2.13
CA SER A 352 -11.77 25.59 -0.95
C SER A 352 -12.39 24.19 -0.75
N ALA A 353 -12.85 23.91 0.46
CA ALA A 353 -13.42 22.61 0.78
C ALA A 353 -14.58 22.20 -0.15
N ASP A 354 -15.34 23.16 -0.67
CA ASP A 354 -16.42 22.96 -1.64
C ASP A 354 -15.96 22.95 -3.12
N GLY A 355 -14.65 23.08 -3.37
CA GLY A 355 -14.05 23.04 -4.70
C GLY A 355 -14.28 24.27 -5.58
N LYS A 356 -14.85 25.38 -5.05
CA LYS A 356 -15.31 26.49 -5.89
C LYS A 356 -14.35 27.68 -6.00
N LYS A 357 -13.45 27.84 -5.02
CA LYS A 357 -12.53 28.97 -4.94
C LYS A 357 -11.11 28.50 -4.74
N LEU A 358 -10.16 29.22 -5.32
CA LEU A 358 -8.77 29.11 -4.95
C LEU A 358 -8.58 29.69 -3.55
N ARG A 359 -7.72 29.06 -2.76
CA ARG A 359 -7.39 29.50 -1.41
C ARG A 359 -5.89 29.51 -1.18
N ASP A 360 -5.47 30.30 -0.23
CA ASP A 360 -4.10 30.40 0.22
C ASP A 360 -3.87 29.47 1.40
N THR A 361 -2.72 28.80 1.44
CA THR A 361 -2.35 27.89 2.54
C THR A 361 -1.23 28.50 3.36
N CYS A 362 -1.49 28.72 4.65
CA CYS A 362 -0.46 29.05 5.64
C CYS A 362 0.28 27.79 6.06
N ILE A 363 1.62 27.85 6.09
CA ILE A 363 2.50 26.80 6.57
C ILE A 363 3.14 27.26 7.88
N TYR A 364 2.74 26.64 8.95
CA TYR A 364 3.35 26.82 10.27
C TYR A 364 4.23 25.62 10.57
N ALA A 365 5.41 25.84 11.16
CA ALA A 365 6.32 24.75 11.48
C ALA A 365 7.03 24.94 12.81
N LYS A 366 7.39 23.80 13.40
CA LYS A 366 8.42 23.68 14.44
C LYS A 366 9.50 22.71 13.96
N THR A 367 10.73 23.04 14.24
CA THR A 367 11.89 22.19 13.96
C THR A 367 12.58 21.79 15.26
N ARG A 368 13.28 20.68 15.21
CA ARG A 368 14.18 20.27 16.28
C ARG A 368 15.36 21.27 16.29
N GLY A 369 15.51 22.01 17.39
CA GLY A 369 16.62 22.95 17.57
C GLY A 369 17.95 22.24 17.77
#